data_9b27d0e562c683810e1c074046208809
#
_entry.id   9b27d0e562c683810e1c074046208809
#
_cell.length_a   1.000
_cell.length_b   1.000
_cell.length_c   1.000
_cell.angle_alpha   90.00
_cell.angle_beta   90.00
_cell.angle_gamma   90.00
#
_symmetry.space_group_name_H-M   'P 1'
#
loop_
_entity.id
_entity.type
_entity.pdbx_description
1 polymer ?
#
loop_
_entity_poly.entity_id
_entity_poly.type
_entity_poly.pdbx_seq_one_letter_code
_entity_poly.pdbx_strand_id
1 'polypeptide(L)'
;KMGKDKIAFVVVRYGADINGGAEYHCRMLAERLVDDYDVEVLTTCVKDYMKGGNDIAEGAEYINRVMVRRFKVDPIRDMSESEYLKRAKPVRRLRMFLYRIRGLRLFSYFIPVWTYYRQEELESMRRCVFYSSQLHQFIKENKDVYKAFIALTIDYTPFYYTAILAGEKSIAIPTMHYTKISFRGVLTEAFSKFAYVGFNTKAEQKLGERVFGKALGAHGIISVGIEPIKAANWEETKRKYRLPDKYLLCVGRVEKAKVNDLITCFSNYKQQYKESSLKLVMVGGIFGKVPDAAEVIYTGFVSDEEKIAIIQHAFLVVNPSQYESLSLILLETLNLEIPMLVNGRCAVLKEHCKLSHGAVDYYMNEQQFIRKLNKIESFPVFREQMAKGGKQYVDNNYNWNLILSRLKRV
;
A
#
# COMPACT_ATOMS: atom_id res chain seq x y z
N LYS A 1 24.25 13.59 -27.72
CA LYS A 1 23.01 13.18 -27.00
C LYS A 1 23.10 13.83 -25.62
N MET A 2 22.19 14.75 -25.28
CA MET A 2 22.04 15.19 -23.90
C MET A 2 21.75 13.95 -23.05
N GLY A 3 22.46 13.80 -21.91
CA GLY A 3 22.22 12.69 -21.00
C GLY A 3 20.79 12.73 -20.46
N LYS A 4 20.25 11.59 -20.06
CA LYS A 4 18.93 11.52 -19.40
C LYS A 4 18.98 12.29 -18.07
N ASP A 5 17.89 12.99 -17.74
CA ASP A 5 17.73 13.57 -16.43
C ASP A 5 17.78 12.50 -15.33
N LYS A 6 18.50 12.78 -14.25
CA LYS A 6 18.64 11.83 -13.14
C LYS A 6 17.55 12.04 -12.11
N ILE A 7 16.85 10.96 -11.72
CA ILE A 7 15.82 10.95 -10.67
C ILE A 7 16.10 9.87 -9.65
N ALA A 8 15.69 10.08 -8.42
CA ALA A 8 15.82 9.11 -7.35
C ALA A 8 14.46 8.74 -6.75
N PHE A 9 14.22 7.46 -6.56
CA PHE A 9 13.18 6.98 -5.67
C PHE A 9 13.75 6.76 -4.28
N VAL A 10 13.02 7.16 -3.24
CA VAL A 10 13.42 6.96 -1.84
C VAL A 10 12.39 6.05 -1.18
N VAL A 11 12.83 4.85 -0.81
CA VAL A 11 11.98 3.81 -0.20
C VAL A 11 12.77 3.04 0.85
N VAL A 12 12.10 2.52 1.86
CA VAL A 12 12.78 1.89 3.00
C VAL A 12 13.46 0.56 2.67
N ARG A 13 12.88 -0.21 1.73
CA ARG A 13 13.43 -1.50 1.25
C ARG A 13 13.22 -1.62 -0.25
N TYR A 14 14.14 -2.27 -0.93
CA TYR A 14 14.02 -2.52 -2.36
C TYR A 14 14.77 -3.80 -2.77
N GLY A 15 14.17 -4.61 -3.63
CA GLY A 15 14.77 -5.84 -4.15
C GLY A 15 13.75 -6.74 -4.81
N ALA A 16 14.21 -7.70 -5.62
CA ALA A 16 13.35 -8.68 -6.29
C ALA A 16 12.61 -9.58 -5.27
N ASP A 17 13.29 -9.91 -4.16
CA ASP A 17 12.78 -10.78 -3.09
C ASP A 17 12.14 -10.02 -1.93
N ILE A 18 11.95 -8.71 -2.08
CA ILE A 18 11.33 -7.88 -1.05
C ILE A 18 9.83 -7.80 -1.28
N ASN A 19 9.06 -8.29 -0.32
CA ASN A 19 7.60 -8.24 -0.33
C ASN A 19 7.09 -7.02 0.45
N GLY A 20 6.18 -6.28 -0.15
CA GLY A 20 5.53 -5.12 0.43
C GLY A 20 4.85 -4.30 -0.66
N GLY A 21 3.65 -3.78 -0.38
CA GLY A 21 2.88 -3.03 -1.39
C GLY A 21 3.60 -1.77 -1.88
N ALA A 22 4.22 -1.02 -0.97
CA ALA A 22 4.94 0.21 -1.31
C ALA A 22 6.26 -0.07 -2.04
N GLU A 23 6.99 -1.10 -1.63
CA GLU A 23 8.22 -1.54 -2.27
C GLU A 23 7.95 -2.04 -3.69
N TYR A 24 6.91 -2.82 -3.87
CA TYR A 24 6.47 -3.28 -5.19
C TYR A 24 6.01 -2.12 -6.07
N HIS A 25 5.26 -1.18 -5.53
CA HIS A 25 4.84 0.05 -6.22
C HIS A 25 6.07 0.85 -6.70
N CYS A 26 7.06 1.06 -5.83
CA CYS A 26 8.31 1.72 -6.17
C CYS A 26 9.02 1.00 -7.31
N ARG A 27 9.16 -0.32 -7.23
CA ARG A 27 9.84 -1.12 -8.25
C ARG A 27 9.16 -1.01 -9.61
N MET A 28 7.84 -1.12 -9.65
CA MET A 28 7.08 -1.00 -10.90
C MET A 28 7.27 0.36 -11.59
N LEU A 29 7.27 1.46 -10.82
CA LEU A 29 7.52 2.79 -11.37
C LEU A 29 8.97 2.97 -11.81
N ALA A 30 9.92 2.59 -10.95
CA ALA A 30 11.35 2.75 -11.24
C ALA A 30 11.78 1.98 -12.48
N GLU A 31 11.41 0.71 -12.60
CA GLU A 31 11.78 -0.14 -13.75
C GLU A 31 11.20 0.35 -15.08
N ARG A 32 10.08 1.07 -15.06
CA ARG A 32 9.48 1.62 -16.30
C ARG A 32 10.03 2.97 -16.70
N LEU A 33 10.55 3.73 -15.76
CA LEU A 33 11.10 5.06 -16.04
C LEU A 33 12.54 5.03 -16.56
N VAL A 34 13.24 3.89 -16.49
CA VAL A 34 14.63 3.76 -16.97
C VAL A 34 14.79 4.03 -18.47
N ASP A 35 13.73 3.94 -19.25
CA ASP A 35 13.78 4.26 -20.68
C ASP A 35 13.81 5.78 -20.93
N ASP A 36 13.26 6.58 -20.02
CA ASP A 36 13.18 8.03 -20.13
C ASP A 36 14.18 8.77 -19.24
N TYR A 37 14.55 8.21 -18.10
CA TYR A 37 15.38 8.83 -17.05
C TYR A 37 16.56 7.94 -16.65
N ASP A 38 17.59 8.57 -16.07
CA ASP A 38 18.60 7.87 -15.28
C ASP A 38 18.03 7.64 -13.86
N VAL A 39 17.52 6.44 -13.63
CA VAL A 39 16.76 6.11 -12.41
C VAL A 39 17.66 5.46 -11.38
N GLU A 40 17.68 6.04 -10.19
CA GLU A 40 18.34 5.47 -9.01
C GLU A 40 17.33 5.26 -7.87
N VAL A 41 17.45 4.17 -7.13
CA VAL A 41 16.71 3.92 -5.90
C VAL A 41 17.64 4.06 -4.72
N LEU A 42 17.29 4.97 -3.81
CA LEU A 42 17.97 5.17 -2.54
C LEU A 42 17.18 4.44 -1.45
N THR A 43 17.82 3.47 -0.80
CA THR A 43 17.15 2.58 0.16
C THR A 43 18.06 2.21 1.31
N THR A 44 17.55 1.44 2.27
CA THR A 44 18.32 0.99 3.44
C THR A 44 18.85 -0.43 3.27
N CYS A 45 19.74 -0.84 4.16
CA CYS A 45 20.24 -2.22 4.26
C CYS A 45 19.31 -3.16 5.04
N VAL A 46 18.11 -2.72 5.37
CA VAL A 46 17.14 -3.51 6.16
C VAL A 46 16.42 -4.52 5.27
N LYS A 47 16.39 -5.78 5.71
CA LYS A 47 15.62 -6.84 5.05
C LYS A 47 14.26 -7.06 5.74
N ASP A 48 14.28 -7.22 7.05
CA ASP A 48 13.06 -7.46 7.85
C ASP A 48 12.53 -6.14 8.44
N TYR A 49 11.32 -5.75 8.02
CA TYR A 49 10.72 -4.50 8.46
C TYR A 49 10.36 -4.46 9.95
N MET A 50 10.24 -5.60 10.62
CA MET A 50 9.93 -5.70 12.05
C MET A 50 11.18 -5.62 12.91
N LYS A 51 12.25 -6.28 12.46
CA LYS A 51 13.49 -6.40 13.24
C LYS A 51 14.45 -5.25 12.99
N GLY A 52 14.40 -4.66 11.79
CA GLY A 52 15.42 -3.71 11.36
C GLY A 52 16.79 -4.39 11.15
N GLY A 53 17.86 -3.61 11.26
CA GLY A 53 19.23 -4.12 11.12
C GLY A 53 19.79 -3.94 9.71
N ASN A 54 21.09 -4.24 9.55
CA ASN A 54 21.80 -4.08 8.28
C ASN A 54 22.10 -5.46 7.67
N ASP A 55 21.05 -6.19 7.31
CA ASP A 55 21.14 -7.57 6.80
C ASP A 55 21.55 -7.64 5.34
N ILE A 56 21.35 -6.55 4.58
CA ILE A 56 21.75 -6.45 3.18
C ILE A 56 23.01 -5.61 3.11
N ALA A 57 23.94 -5.98 2.25
CA ALA A 57 25.21 -5.26 2.08
C ALA A 57 24.98 -3.81 1.64
N GLU A 58 25.75 -2.89 2.22
CA GLU A 58 25.85 -1.50 1.79
C GLU A 58 26.51 -1.43 0.41
N GLY A 59 26.16 -0.44 -0.40
CA GLY A 59 26.77 -0.20 -1.70
C GLY A 59 25.75 0.07 -2.79
N ALA A 60 26.17 -0.06 -4.03
CA ALA A 60 25.36 0.16 -5.21
C ALA A 60 25.39 -1.07 -6.13
N GLU A 61 24.24 -1.47 -6.62
CA GLU A 61 24.07 -2.60 -7.54
C GLU A 61 22.96 -2.30 -8.54
N TYR A 62 22.96 -2.99 -9.67
CA TYR A 62 21.84 -2.92 -10.62
C TYR A 62 20.84 -4.05 -10.37
N ILE A 63 19.58 -3.70 -10.23
CA ILE A 63 18.45 -4.62 -10.19
C ILE A 63 17.49 -4.24 -11.31
N ASN A 64 17.27 -5.12 -12.27
CA ASN A 64 16.38 -4.89 -13.41
C ASN A 64 16.60 -3.53 -14.11
N ARG A 65 17.87 -3.20 -14.41
CA ARG A 65 18.30 -1.95 -15.05
C ARG A 65 18.21 -0.69 -14.16
N VAL A 66 17.76 -0.81 -12.93
CA VAL A 66 17.70 0.29 -11.96
C VAL A 66 18.93 0.25 -11.06
N MET A 67 19.62 1.37 -10.92
CA MET A 67 20.71 1.51 -9.95
C MET A 67 20.11 1.58 -8.53
N VAL A 68 20.49 0.67 -7.67
CA VAL A 68 20.01 0.61 -6.28
C VAL A 68 21.17 0.90 -5.34
N ARG A 69 21.06 1.95 -4.56
CA ARG A 69 22.05 2.35 -3.57
C ARG A 69 21.53 2.15 -2.17
N ARG A 70 22.24 1.34 -1.39
CA ARG A 70 21.85 0.96 -0.02
C ARG A 70 22.70 1.66 1.02
N PHE A 71 22.04 2.18 2.03
CA PHE A 71 22.64 2.88 3.15
C PHE A 71 22.37 2.12 4.45
N LYS A 72 23.39 2.05 5.32
CA LYS A 72 23.21 1.49 6.66
C LYS A 72 22.25 2.33 7.49
N VAL A 73 21.41 1.65 8.25
CA VAL A 73 20.61 2.29 9.29
C VAL A 73 21.42 2.50 10.54
N ASP A 74 21.11 3.57 11.27
CA ASP A 74 21.79 3.91 12.51
C ASP A 74 21.45 2.88 13.59
N PRO A 75 22.33 2.64 14.56
CA PRO A 75 22.05 1.77 15.69
C PRO A 75 20.84 2.25 16.48
N ILE A 76 19.99 1.30 16.93
CA ILE A 76 18.84 1.60 17.78
C ILE A 76 19.37 2.09 19.13
N ARG A 77 18.87 3.24 19.59
CA ARG A 77 19.22 3.87 20.86
C ARG A 77 18.36 3.32 22.01
N ASP A 78 18.75 3.67 23.24
CA ASP A 78 18.22 3.12 24.51
C ASP A 78 16.69 3.22 24.70
N MET A 79 16.04 4.24 24.12
CA MET A 79 14.58 4.40 24.22
C MET A 79 13.89 4.05 22.91
N SER A 80 12.79 3.30 22.98
CA SER A 80 12.06 2.85 21.81
C SER A 80 11.33 4.00 21.08
N GLU A 81 11.17 3.85 19.77
CA GLU A 81 10.33 4.71 18.95
C GLU A 81 8.94 4.92 19.57
N SER A 82 8.34 3.84 20.11
CA SER A 82 7.00 3.84 20.69
C SER A 82 6.86 4.77 21.90
N GLU A 83 7.90 4.96 22.72
CA GLU A 83 7.84 5.84 23.88
C GLU A 83 7.74 7.30 23.50
N TYR A 84 8.54 7.74 22.52
CA TYR A 84 8.44 9.10 22.00
C TYR A 84 7.13 9.34 21.26
N LEU A 85 6.62 8.35 20.54
CA LEU A 85 5.27 8.40 19.96
C LEU A 85 4.18 8.53 21.04
N LYS A 86 4.34 7.89 22.19
CA LYS A 86 3.41 8.07 23.33
C LYS A 86 3.48 9.49 23.88
N ARG A 87 4.67 10.07 24.06
CA ARG A 87 4.84 11.46 24.50
C ARG A 87 4.18 12.46 23.55
N ALA A 88 4.30 12.26 22.26
CA ALA A 88 3.68 13.09 21.22
C ALA A 88 2.19 12.78 20.97
N LYS A 89 1.56 11.89 21.75
CA LYS A 89 0.15 11.53 21.61
C LYS A 89 -0.82 12.71 21.61
N PRO A 90 -0.61 13.78 22.43
CA PRO A 90 -1.54 14.90 22.48
C PRO A 90 -1.77 15.58 21.12
N VAL A 91 -0.71 15.81 20.34
CA VAL A 91 -0.83 16.46 19.02
C VAL A 91 -1.69 15.62 18.07
N ARG A 92 -1.46 14.30 18.01
CA ARG A 92 -2.26 13.40 17.17
C ARG A 92 -3.73 13.35 17.62
N ARG A 93 -3.98 13.28 18.93
CA ARG A 93 -5.36 13.29 19.47
C ARG A 93 -6.11 14.56 19.10
N LEU A 94 -5.45 15.72 19.25
CA LEU A 94 -6.05 16.99 18.90
C LEU A 94 -6.36 17.08 17.41
N ARG A 95 -5.42 16.70 16.55
CA ARG A 95 -5.62 16.68 15.09
C ARG A 95 -6.71 15.70 14.67
N MET A 96 -6.76 14.51 15.27
CA MET A 96 -7.83 13.54 15.03
C MET A 96 -9.20 14.04 15.48
N PHE A 97 -9.27 14.71 16.63
CA PHE A 97 -10.49 15.33 17.09
C PHE A 97 -10.99 16.40 16.11
N LEU A 98 -10.12 17.34 15.72
CA LEU A 98 -10.44 18.37 14.73
C LEU A 98 -10.86 17.77 13.38
N TYR A 99 -10.24 16.68 12.97
CA TYR A 99 -10.62 15.95 11.76
C TYR A 99 -12.06 15.39 11.87
N ARG A 100 -12.40 14.76 12.99
CA ARG A 100 -13.74 14.17 13.22
C ARG A 100 -14.86 15.22 13.20
N ILE A 101 -14.63 16.39 13.75
CA ILE A 101 -15.57 17.51 13.69
C ILE A 101 -15.49 18.31 12.38
N ARG A 102 -14.73 17.81 11.39
CA ARG A 102 -14.50 18.45 10.08
C ARG A 102 -13.82 19.84 10.14
N GLY A 103 -13.21 20.18 11.27
CA GLY A 103 -12.53 21.46 11.50
C GLY A 103 -11.06 21.50 11.10
N LEU A 104 -10.38 20.35 10.99
CA LEU A 104 -8.92 20.32 10.80
C LEU A 104 -8.46 21.06 9.52
N ARG A 105 -9.16 20.88 8.41
CA ARG A 105 -8.87 21.58 7.16
C ARG A 105 -9.03 23.10 7.30
N LEU A 106 -10.10 23.55 7.95
CA LEU A 106 -10.34 24.97 8.21
C LEU A 106 -9.26 25.53 9.14
N PHE A 107 -8.91 24.81 10.19
CA PHE A 107 -7.88 25.21 11.15
C PHE A 107 -6.50 25.37 10.50
N SER A 108 -6.23 24.65 9.42
CA SER A 108 -4.96 24.72 8.66
C SER A 108 -4.73 26.09 7.98
N TYR A 109 -5.76 26.91 7.81
CA TYR A 109 -5.59 28.29 7.32
C TYR A 109 -4.91 29.20 8.35
N PHE A 110 -5.04 28.87 9.63
CA PHE A 110 -4.40 29.63 10.73
C PHE A 110 -3.08 28.97 11.16
N ILE A 111 -3.04 27.64 11.25
CA ILE A 111 -1.87 26.86 11.62
C ILE A 111 -1.66 25.76 10.57
N PRO A 112 -1.02 26.06 9.44
CA PRO A 112 -0.77 25.05 8.40
C PRO A 112 0.28 24.03 8.83
N VAL A 113 1.32 24.45 9.55
CA VAL A 113 2.42 23.60 10.04
C VAL A 113 2.35 23.51 11.56
N TRP A 114 2.32 22.29 12.07
CA TRP A 114 2.21 22.01 13.49
C TRP A 114 3.57 21.78 14.11
N THR A 115 3.93 22.60 15.08
CA THR A 115 5.20 22.49 15.85
C THR A 115 5.01 21.90 17.24
N TYR A 116 3.78 21.71 17.69
CA TYR A 116 3.43 21.13 18.98
C TYR A 116 3.94 19.69 19.08
N TYR A 117 4.74 19.38 20.09
CA TYR A 117 5.44 18.09 20.26
C TYR A 117 6.35 17.69 19.07
N ARG A 118 6.86 18.68 18.31
CA ARG A 118 7.73 18.41 17.16
C ARG A 118 9.00 17.65 17.55
N GLN A 119 9.62 18.01 18.68
CA GLN A 119 10.87 17.40 19.12
C GLN A 119 10.68 15.91 19.45
N GLU A 120 9.62 15.58 20.16
CA GLU A 120 9.28 14.18 20.50
C GLU A 120 8.99 13.36 19.26
N GLU A 121 8.30 13.92 18.27
CA GLU A 121 8.05 13.24 17.01
C GLU A 121 9.33 13.03 16.20
N LEU A 122 10.26 13.99 16.16
CA LEU A 122 11.57 13.82 15.54
C LEU A 122 12.43 12.78 16.26
N GLU A 123 12.41 12.77 17.60
CA GLU A 123 13.10 11.76 18.38
C GLU A 123 12.54 10.35 18.12
N SER A 124 11.23 10.22 17.92
CA SER A 124 10.63 8.93 17.51
C SER A 124 11.13 8.50 16.13
N MET A 125 11.24 9.43 15.18
CA MET A 125 11.78 9.16 13.84
C MET A 125 13.22 8.69 13.85
N ARG A 126 14.06 9.29 14.70
CA ARG A 126 15.46 8.88 14.88
C ARG A 126 15.64 7.48 15.44
N ARG A 127 14.58 6.91 16.04
CA ARG A 127 14.55 5.56 16.61
C ARG A 127 13.80 4.57 15.75
N CYS A 128 13.32 5.00 14.61
CA CYS A 128 12.72 4.11 13.61
C CYS A 128 13.80 3.17 13.06
N VAL A 129 13.45 1.92 12.86
CA VAL A 129 14.35 0.88 12.30
C VAL A 129 14.88 1.23 10.91
N PHE A 130 14.29 2.19 10.23
CA PHE A 130 14.70 2.66 8.90
C PHE A 130 15.43 4.02 8.94
N TYR A 131 15.77 4.53 10.11
CA TYR A 131 16.52 5.80 10.20
C TYR A 131 17.96 5.59 9.75
N SER A 132 18.39 6.35 8.75
CA SER A 132 19.76 6.32 8.21
C SER A 132 20.30 7.74 8.05
N SER A 133 21.21 8.12 8.92
CA SER A 133 21.91 9.41 8.81
C SER A 133 22.72 9.50 7.51
N GLN A 134 23.29 8.39 7.05
CA GLN A 134 24.04 8.32 5.79
C GLN A 134 23.15 8.60 4.59
N LEU A 135 21.93 8.03 4.53
CA LEU A 135 20.95 8.31 3.47
C LEU A 135 20.57 9.79 3.46
N HIS A 136 20.31 10.37 4.64
CA HIS A 136 19.95 11.77 4.76
C HIS A 136 21.09 12.70 4.32
N GLN A 137 22.31 12.39 4.71
CA GLN A 137 23.50 13.15 4.28
C GLN A 137 23.68 13.05 2.76
N PHE A 138 23.53 11.85 2.18
CA PHE A 138 23.63 11.67 0.73
C PHE A 138 22.61 12.53 -0.03
N ILE A 139 21.34 12.55 0.39
CA ILE A 139 20.31 13.38 -0.24
C ILE A 139 20.70 14.86 -0.16
N LYS A 140 21.14 15.32 1.01
CA LYS A 140 21.55 16.72 1.24
C LYS A 140 22.71 17.14 0.35
N GLU A 141 23.73 16.30 0.22
CA GLU A 141 24.96 16.59 -0.54
C GLU A 141 24.76 16.48 -2.05
N ASN A 142 23.83 15.64 -2.49
CA ASN A 142 23.62 15.33 -3.92
C ASN A 142 22.33 15.92 -4.49
N LYS A 143 21.59 16.74 -3.76
CA LYS A 143 20.29 17.25 -4.23
C LYS A 143 20.36 17.95 -5.59
N ASP A 144 21.48 18.58 -5.91
CA ASP A 144 21.64 19.33 -7.16
C ASP A 144 21.95 18.43 -8.37
N VAL A 145 22.39 17.20 -8.12
CA VAL A 145 22.65 16.18 -9.15
C VAL A 145 21.35 15.59 -9.68
N TYR A 146 20.31 15.53 -8.85
CA TYR A 146 19.02 14.95 -9.21
C TYR A 146 18.02 16.02 -9.63
N LYS A 147 17.21 15.68 -10.63
CA LYS A 147 16.06 16.49 -11.04
C LYS A 147 14.92 16.39 -10.01
N ALA A 148 14.69 15.19 -9.50
CA ALA A 148 13.63 14.93 -8.51
C ALA A 148 13.98 13.77 -7.58
N PHE A 149 13.45 13.84 -6.36
CA PHE A 149 13.43 12.75 -5.37
C PHE A 149 11.98 12.35 -5.11
N ILE A 150 11.63 11.11 -5.39
CA ILE A 150 10.28 10.58 -5.24
C ILE A 150 10.23 9.72 -3.98
N ALA A 151 9.64 10.22 -2.91
CA ALA A 151 9.54 9.54 -1.62
C ALA A 151 8.23 8.77 -1.50
N LEU A 152 8.32 7.50 -1.12
CA LEU A 152 7.17 6.62 -0.92
C LEU A 152 6.93 6.33 0.56
N THR A 153 5.67 6.22 0.92
CA THR A 153 5.17 5.74 2.22
C THR A 153 5.38 6.70 3.37
N ILE A 154 4.30 7.38 3.72
CA ILE A 154 4.21 8.36 4.81
C ILE A 154 4.65 7.82 6.18
N ASP A 155 4.55 6.50 6.39
CA ASP A 155 4.76 5.86 7.69
C ASP A 155 6.23 5.87 8.14
N TYR A 156 7.16 6.06 7.22
CA TYR A 156 8.58 5.86 7.48
C TYR A 156 9.41 7.14 7.41
N THR A 157 10.47 7.15 8.17
CA THR A 157 11.42 8.25 8.33
C THR A 157 11.97 8.84 7.01
N PRO A 158 12.38 8.06 6.00
CA PRO A 158 12.91 8.62 4.76
C PRO A 158 11.92 9.51 4.01
N PHE A 159 10.62 9.29 4.15
CA PHE A 159 9.59 10.14 3.55
C PHE A 159 9.68 11.59 4.07
N TYR A 160 9.70 11.75 5.40
CA TYR A 160 9.82 13.05 6.03
C TYR A 160 11.13 13.75 5.65
N TYR A 161 12.28 13.07 5.82
CA TYR A 161 13.57 13.68 5.57
C TYR A 161 13.83 14.01 4.10
N THR A 162 13.27 13.27 3.17
CA THR A 162 13.32 13.62 1.74
C THR A 162 12.67 14.98 1.49
N ALA A 163 11.49 15.22 2.07
CA ALA A 163 10.83 16.53 1.99
C ALA A 163 11.68 17.66 2.55
N ILE A 164 12.25 17.46 3.73
CA ILE A 164 13.03 18.50 4.42
C ILE A 164 14.35 18.79 3.71
N LEU A 165 15.03 17.78 3.17
CA LEU A 165 16.36 17.89 2.59
C LEU A 165 16.36 18.26 1.11
N ALA A 166 15.42 17.73 0.33
CA ALA A 166 15.31 17.97 -1.11
C ALA A 166 14.33 19.12 -1.47
N GLY A 167 13.40 19.47 -0.57
CA GLY A 167 12.49 20.60 -0.74
C GLY A 167 11.72 20.56 -2.06
N GLU A 168 11.86 21.62 -2.86
CA GLU A 168 11.17 21.78 -4.16
C GLU A 168 11.53 20.73 -5.23
N LYS A 169 12.54 19.91 -4.99
CA LYS A 169 12.86 18.74 -5.83
C LYS A 169 12.23 17.44 -5.31
N SER A 170 11.41 17.50 -4.27
CA SER A 170 10.79 16.32 -3.67
C SER A 170 9.35 16.14 -4.14
N ILE A 171 9.01 14.90 -4.49
CA ILE A 171 7.68 14.44 -4.85
C ILE A 171 7.28 13.36 -3.86
N ALA A 172 6.05 13.42 -3.35
CA ALA A 172 5.53 12.40 -2.45
C ALA A 172 4.59 11.44 -3.16
N ILE A 173 4.72 10.15 -2.85
CA ILE A 173 3.71 9.12 -3.06
C ILE A 173 3.39 8.54 -1.68
N PRO A 174 2.45 9.15 -0.93
CA PRO A 174 2.30 8.90 0.51
C PRO A 174 1.75 7.53 0.85
N THR A 175 0.99 6.90 -0.02
CA THR A 175 0.30 5.62 0.23
C THR A 175 -0.42 5.61 1.59
N MET A 176 -1.09 6.73 1.89
CA MET A 176 -1.66 6.98 3.21
C MET A 176 -3.07 6.41 3.38
N HIS A 177 -3.40 6.14 4.62
CA HIS A 177 -4.74 5.73 5.03
C HIS A 177 -5.07 6.29 6.43
N TYR A 178 -6.31 6.13 6.85
CA TYR A 178 -6.77 6.68 8.12
C TYR A 178 -6.17 5.94 9.32
N THR A 179 -4.96 6.30 9.69
CA THR A 179 -4.26 5.80 10.88
C THR A 179 -3.73 6.95 11.73
N LYS A 180 -3.35 6.63 12.97
CA LYS A 180 -2.75 7.61 13.89
C LYS A 180 -1.49 8.26 13.33
N ILE A 181 -0.72 7.55 12.51
CA ILE A 181 0.52 8.07 11.92
C ILE A 181 0.24 9.22 10.97
N SER A 182 -0.82 9.16 10.17
CA SER A 182 -1.22 10.23 9.26
C SER A 182 -1.51 11.56 9.98
N PHE A 183 -1.76 11.53 11.29
CA PHE A 183 -2.04 12.71 12.10
C PHE A 183 -0.84 13.25 12.87
N ARG A 184 0.38 12.77 12.62
CA ARG A 184 1.59 13.34 13.22
C ARG A 184 1.78 14.79 12.78
N GLY A 185 2.10 15.66 13.73
CA GLY A 185 2.27 17.10 13.45
C GLY A 185 3.43 17.39 12.50
N VAL A 186 4.56 16.70 12.64
CA VAL A 186 5.75 16.88 11.77
C VAL A 186 5.47 16.57 10.31
N LEU A 187 4.47 15.75 9.99
CA LEU A 187 4.11 15.47 8.61
C LEU A 187 3.52 16.71 7.91
N THR A 188 2.92 17.65 8.64
CA THR A 188 2.48 18.92 8.06
C THR A 188 3.67 19.74 7.54
N GLU A 189 4.81 19.68 8.22
CA GLU A 189 6.07 20.30 7.75
C GLU A 189 6.55 19.63 6.45
N ALA A 190 6.56 18.30 6.40
CA ALA A 190 6.94 17.56 5.20
C ALA A 190 6.03 17.89 4.01
N PHE A 191 4.71 17.86 4.20
CA PHE A 191 3.75 18.16 3.13
C PHE A 191 3.86 19.61 2.63
N SER A 192 4.26 20.56 3.49
CA SER A 192 4.51 21.94 3.08
C SER A 192 5.76 22.12 2.21
N LYS A 193 6.65 21.13 2.16
CA LYS A 193 7.92 21.16 1.41
C LYS A 193 7.88 20.40 0.11
N PHE A 194 7.03 19.36 -0.01
CA PHE A 194 6.89 18.63 -1.27
C PHE A 194 6.45 19.55 -2.41
N ALA A 195 7.17 19.50 -3.54
CA ALA A 195 6.77 20.21 -4.76
C ALA A 195 5.46 19.65 -5.32
N TYR A 196 5.25 18.35 -5.19
CA TYR A 196 4.04 17.69 -5.63
C TYR A 196 3.73 16.45 -4.79
N VAL A 197 2.44 16.16 -4.61
CA VAL A 197 1.97 14.95 -3.92
C VAL A 197 1.08 14.15 -4.86
N GLY A 198 1.53 12.94 -5.20
CA GLY A 198 0.81 11.98 -6.04
C GLY A 198 0.07 10.95 -5.21
N PHE A 199 -1.23 11.02 -5.20
CA PHE A 199 -2.10 10.04 -4.53
C PHE A 199 -2.44 8.86 -5.45
N ASN A 200 -2.81 7.74 -4.89
CA ASN A 200 -3.20 6.55 -5.64
C ASN A 200 -4.68 6.57 -6.06
N THR A 201 -5.54 7.15 -5.21
CA THR A 201 -6.99 7.19 -5.42
C THR A 201 -7.56 8.54 -4.99
N LYS A 202 -8.75 8.87 -5.48
CA LYS A 202 -9.48 10.07 -5.02
C LYS A 202 -9.83 10.01 -3.53
N ALA A 203 -10.11 8.82 -3.00
CA ALA A 203 -10.36 8.64 -1.57
C ALA A 203 -9.13 8.98 -0.73
N GLU A 204 -7.94 8.54 -1.15
CA GLU A 204 -6.67 8.90 -0.51
C GLU A 204 -6.41 10.41 -0.63
N GLN A 205 -6.61 11.00 -1.82
CA GLN A 205 -6.48 12.45 -2.02
C GLN A 205 -7.37 13.25 -1.08
N LYS A 206 -8.66 12.90 -0.97
CA LYS A 206 -9.59 13.54 -0.04
C LYS A 206 -9.14 13.42 1.41
N LEU A 207 -8.57 12.27 1.79
CA LEU A 207 -7.99 12.10 3.12
C LEU A 207 -6.82 13.08 3.32
N GLY A 208 -5.88 13.15 2.37
CA GLY A 208 -4.75 14.08 2.40
C GLY A 208 -5.20 15.54 2.51
N GLU A 209 -6.15 15.96 1.68
CA GLU A 209 -6.72 17.33 1.72
C GLU A 209 -7.36 17.66 3.08
N ARG A 210 -8.05 16.71 3.70
CA ARG A 210 -8.68 16.90 5.01
C ARG A 210 -7.69 16.89 6.16
N VAL A 211 -6.62 16.10 6.07
CA VAL A 211 -5.60 15.96 7.13
C VAL A 211 -4.59 17.11 7.10
N PHE A 212 -4.12 17.49 5.91
CA PHE A 212 -3.05 18.47 5.74
C PHE A 212 -3.54 19.85 5.33
N GLY A 213 -4.72 19.95 4.73
CA GLY A 213 -5.33 21.24 4.40
C GLY A 213 -4.38 22.16 3.65
N LYS A 214 -4.10 23.32 4.23
CA LYS A 214 -3.26 24.37 3.63
C LYS A 214 -1.76 24.01 3.54
N ALA A 215 -1.30 23.04 4.31
CA ALA A 215 0.07 22.51 4.20
C ALA A 215 0.27 21.68 2.92
N LEU A 216 -0.80 21.11 2.37
CA LEU A 216 -0.75 20.35 1.12
C LEU A 216 -0.65 21.32 -0.06
N GLY A 217 0.45 21.26 -0.81
CA GLY A 217 0.67 22.05 -2.01
C GLY A 217 0.03 21.44 -3.26
N ALA A 218 0.73 21.53 -4.40
CA ALA A 218 0.27 20.93 -5.66
C ALA A 218 0.14 19.40 -5.50
N HIS A 219 -0.97 18.85 -5.96
CA HIS A 219 -1.25 17.43 -5.82
C HIS A 219 -2.25 16.92 -6.87
N GLY A 220 -2.31 15.61 -7.00
CA GLY A 220 -3.24 14.93 -7.89
C GLY A 220 -3.10 13.41 -7.81
N ILE A 221 -3.70 12.72 -8.76
CA ILE A 221 -3.67 11.27 -8.85
C ILE A 221 -2.53 10.83 -9.77
N ILE A 222 -1.63 10.00 -9.26
CA ILE A 222 -0.61 9.29 -10.05
C ILE A 222 -0.99 7.82 -10.17
N SER A 223 -1.07 7.10 -9.04
CA SER A 223 -1.39 5.68 -8.96
C SER A 223 -0.30 4.76 -9.54
N VAL A 224 -0.67 3.54 -9.91
CA VAL A 224 0.22 2.51 -10.47
C VAL A 224 -0.58 1.64 -11.43
N GLY A 225 0.08 1.11 -12.45
CA GLY A 225 -0.52 0.16 -13.39
C GLY A 225 -0.43 -1.28 -12.91
N ILE A 226 -0.88 -2.20 -13.77
CA ILE A 226 -0.84 -3.64 -13.49
C ILE A 226 0.30 -4.30 -14.24
N GLU A 227 0.99 -5.20 -13.55
CA GLU A 227 2.05 -6.02 -14.12
C GLU A 227 1.45 -7.27 -14.81
N PRO A 228 1.73 -7.51 -16.10
CA PRO A 228 1.32 -8.72 -16.77
C PRO A 228 2.25 -9.89 -16.35
N ILE A 229 1.86 -10.60 -15.29
CA ILE A 229 2.60 -11.77 -14.80
C ILE A 229 1.97 -13.03 -15.38
N LYS A 230 2.79 -13.92 -15.93
CA LYS A 230 2.34 -15.21 -16.43
C LYS A 230 1.99 -16.14 -15.26
N ALA A 231 0.85 -16.78 -15.31
CA ALA A 231 0.43 -17.74 -14.29
C ALA A 231 1.33 -18.98 -14.26
N ALA A 232 1.59 -19.50 -13.07
CA ALA A 232 2.19 -20.83 -12.89
C ALA A 232 1.25 -21.94 -13.38
N ASN A 233 1.78 -23.16 -13.54
CA ASN A 233 0.96 -24.32 -13.89
C ASN A 233 -0.09 -24.56 -12.79
N TRP A 234 -1.36 -24.60 -13.19
CA TRP A 234 -2.46 -24.73 -12.23
C TRP A 234 -2.48 -26.07 -11.51
N GLU A 235 -2.32 -27.18 -12.23
CA GLU A 235 -2.40 -28.52 -11.63
C GLU A 235 -1.28 -28.76 -10.60
N GLU A 236 -0.08 -28.24 -10.88
CA GLU A 236 1.05 -28.27 -9.94
C GLU A 236 0.78 -27.39 -8.72
N THR A 237 0.31 -26.17 -8.94
CA THR A 237 -0.01 -25.21 -7.87
C THR A 237 -1.14 -25.74 -6.99
N LYS A 238 -2.21 -26.26 -7.59
CA LYS A 238 -3.34 -26.86 -6.87
C LYS A 238 -2.90 -28.02 -5.98
N ARG A 239 -2.06 -28.91 -6.51
CA ARG A 239 -1.51 -30.05 -5.77
C ARG A 239 -0.59 -29.61 -4.63
N LYS A 240 0.31 -28.68 -4.92
CA LYS A 240 1.30 -28.15 -3.94
C LYS A 240 0.62 -27.61 -2.70
N TYR A 241 -0.43 -26.82 -2.87
CA TYR A 241 -1.14 -26.16 -1.78
C TYR A 241 -2.43 -26.84 -1.36
N ARG A 242 -2.77 -28.00 -1.97
CA ARG A 242 -4.02 -28.77 -1.70
C ARG A 242 -5.27 -27.90 -1.86
N LEU A 243 -5.30 -27.10 -2.93
CA LEU A 243 -6.38 -26.16 -3.18
C LEU A 243 -7.69 -26.89 -3.56
N PRO A 244 -8.85 -26.43 -3.05
CA PRO A 244 -10.14 -26.99 -3.39
C PRO A 244 -10.60 -26.57 -4.80
N ASP A 245 -11.64 -27.22 -5.31
CA ASP A 245 -12.21 -26.91 -6.64
C ASP A 245 -12.94 -25.56 -6.64
N LYS A 246 -13.55 -25.17 -5.54
CA LYS A 246 -14.32 -23.92 -5.42
C LYS A 246 -13.97 -23.21 -4.13
N TYR A 247 -13.46 -21.99 -4.22
CA TYR A 247 -13.02 -21.26 -3.04
C TYR A 247 -13.17 -19.74 -3.14
N LEU A 248 -13.40 -19.13 -1.98
CA LEU A 248 -13.11 -17.73 -1.73
C LEU A 248 -11.63 -17.56 -1.50
N LEU A 249 -11.06 -16.52 -2.03
CA LEU A 249 -9.65 -16.20 -1.87
C LEU A 249 -9.44 -14.89 -1.11
N CYS A 250 -8.56 -14.91 -0.11
CA CYS A 250 -8.03 -13.71 0.53
C CYS A 250 -6.51 -13.72 0.37
N VAL A 251 -5.95 -12.64 -0.17
CA VAL A 251 -4.49 -12.48 -0.39
C VAL A 251 -3.95 -11.32 0.43
N GLY A 252 -2.84 -11.55 1.11
CA GLY A 252 -2.15 -10.55 1.90
C GLY A 252 -1.60 -11.11 3.20
N ARG A 253 -1.10 -10.25 4.10
CA ARG A 253 -0.66 -10.69 5.41
C ARG A 253 -1.80 -11.32 6.20
N VAL A 254 -1.58 -12.54 6.67
CA VAL A 254 -2.54 -13.29 7.47
C VAL A 254 -2.26 -13.00 8.95
N GLU A 255 -2.95 -12.00 9.48
CA GLU A 255 -2.88 -11.58 10.88
C GLU A 255 -4.26 -11.76 11.52
N LYS A 256 -4.29 -12.25 12.77
CA LYS A 256 -5.54 -12.49 13.50
C LYS A 256 -6.49 -11.29 13.46
N ALA A 257 -5.97 -10.09 13.70
CA ALA A 257 -6.78 -8.86 13.70
C ALA A 257 -7.43 -8.53 12.35
N LYS A 258 -6.78 -8.93 11.24
CA LYS A 258 -7.27 -8.66 9.88
C LYS A 258 -8.23 -9.74 9.39
N VAL A 259 -7.98 -11.01 9.70
CA VAL A 259 -8.67 -12.14 9.08
C VAL A 259 -9.75 -12.78 9.97
N ASN A 260 -9.71 -12.52 11.27
CA ASN A 260 -10.64 -13.16 12.22
C ASN A 260 -12.11 -12.88 11.89
N ASP A 261 -12.45 -11.63 11.55
CA ASP A 261 -13.82 -11.27 11.16
C ASP A 261 -14.24 -11.95 9.87
N LEU A 262 -13.34 -12.10 8.89
CA LEU A 262 -13.63 -12.80 7.64
C LEU A 262 -13.88 -14.29 7.89
N ILE A 263 -13.07 -14.93 8.72
CA ILE A 263 -13.24 -16.35 9.08
C ILE A 263 -14.60 -16.55 9.78
N THR A 264 -14.95 -15.66 10.70
CA THR A 264 -16.25 -15.69 11.39
C THR A 264 -17.41 -15.53 10.42
N CYS A 265 -17.38 -14.53 9.55
CA CYS A 265 -18.40 -14.31 8.53
C CYS A 265 -18.55 -15.53 7.60
N PHE A 266 -17.44 -16.11 7.17
CA PHE A 266 -17.43 -17.27 6.31
C PHE A 266 -17.97 -18.52 7.03
N SER A 267 -17.57 -18.76 8.27
CA SER A 267 -18.06 -19.87 9.09
C SER A 267 -19.58 -19.79 9.28
N ASN A 268 -20.10 -18.61 9.57
CA ASN A 268 -21.54 -18.39 9.70
C ASN A 268 -22.29 -18.54 8.37
N TYR A 269 -21.68 -18.13 7.26
CA TYR A 269 -22.19 -18.42 5.92
C TYR A 269 -22.34 -19.93 5.69
N LYS A 270 -21.31 -20.72 6.02
CA LYS A 270 -21.33 -22.19 5.87
C LYS A 270 -22.35 -22.87 6.76
N GLN A 271 -22.60 -22.35 7.96
CA GLN A 271 -23.64 -22.86 8.85
C GLN A 271 -25.05 -22.62 8.27
N GLN A 272 -25.25 -21.47 7.63
CA GLN A 272 -26.54 -21.11 7.03
C GLN A 272 -26.80 -21.82 5.71
N TYR A 273 -25.74 -21.99 4.88
CA TYR A 273 -25.79 -22.60 3.54
C TYR A 273 -24.92 -23.86 3.52
N LYS A 274 -25.42 -24.93 4.15
CA LYS A 274 -24.66 -26.20 4.35
C LYS A 274 -24.34 -26.92 3.03
N GLU A 275 -25.11 -26.72 1.99
CA GLU A 275 -24.92 -27.29 0.64
C GLU A 275 -23.79 -26.57 -0.13
N SER A 276 -23.37 -25.41 0.26
CA SER A 276 -22.26 -24.70 -0.40
C SER A 276 -20.96 -25.49 -0.30
N SER A 277 -20.32 -25.74 -1.41
CA SER A 277 -19.00 -26.39 -1.50
C SER A 277 -17.82 -25.43 -1.32
N LEU A 278 -18.11 -24.14 -1.13
CA LEU A 278 -17.06 -23.13 -0.96
C LEU A 278 -16.16 -23.42 0.24
N LYS A 279 -14.85 -23.25 0.03
CA LYS A 279 -13.81 -23.21 1.05
C LYS A 279 -13.21 -21.81 1.08
N LEU A 280 -12.48 -21.47 2.13
CA LEU A 280 -11.75 -20.22 2.24
C LEU A 280 -10.25 -20.49 2.12
N VAL A 281 -9.59 -19.87 1.14
CA VAL A 281 -8.15 -19.96 0.93
C VAL A 281 -7.49 -18.63 1.31
N MET A 282 -6.53 -18.69 2.22
CA MET A 282 -5.73 -17.57 2.68
C MET A 282 -4.32 -17.68 2.11
N VAL A 283 -3.93 -16.73 1.26
CA VAL A 283 -2.60 -16.67 0.65
C VAL A 283 -1.80 -15.53 1.25
N GLY A 284 -0.62 -15.83 1.77
CA GLY A 284 0.30 -14.86 2.34
C GLY A 284 0.99 -15.34 3.59
N GLY A 285 1.99 -14.59 4.05
CA GLY A 285 2.71 -14.92 5.28
C GLY A 285 1.80 -14.86 6.50
N ILE A 286 1.94 -15.85 7.37
CA ILE A 286 1.19 -15.97 8.62
C ILE A 286 1.97 -15.26 9.73
N PHE A 287 1.33 -14.32 10.41
CA PHE A 287 1.89 -13.54 11.51
C PHE A 287 1.09 -13.81 12.79
N GLY A 288 1.72 -14.55 13.71
CA GLY A 288 1.11 -14.97 14.96
C GLY A 288 0.21 -16.21 14.82
N LYS A 289 -0.61 -16.46 15.84
CA LYS A 289 -1.58 -17.56 15.84
C LYS A 289 -2.82 -17.17 15.04
N VAL A 290 -3.17 -18.00 14.07
CA VAL A 290 -4.41 -17.87 13.27
C VAL A 290 -5.40 -18.96 13.70
N PRO A 291 -6.72 -18.73 13.56
CA PRO A 291 -7.72 -19.74 13.84
C PRO A 291 -7.54 -21.00 12.99
N ASP A 292 -7.58 -22.15 13.59
CA ASP A 292 -7.71 -23.43 12.89
C ASP A 292 -9.21 -23.69 12.66
N ALA A 293 -9.60 -23.76 11.38
CA ALA A 293 -10.97 -24.01 10.98
C ALA A 293 -10.98 -24.98 9.79
N ALA A 294 -11.82 -25.99 9.84
CA ALA A 294 -11.88 -27.10 8.86
C ALA A 294 -12.12 -26.64 7.42
N GLU A 295 -12.74 -25.48 7.24
CA GLU A 295 -13.10 -24.91 5.94
C GLU A 295 -12.09 -23.85 5.43
N VAL A 296 -10.96 -23.66 6.13
CA VAL A 296 -9.94 -22.64 5.85
C VAL A 296 -8.61 -23.29 5.52
N ILE A 297 -8.01 -22.89 4.40
CA ILE A 297 -6.71 -23.37 3.92
C ILE A 297 -5.73 -22.21 3.92
N TYR A 298 -4.58 -22.38 4.57
CA TYR A 298 -3.49 -21.42 4.60
C TYR A 298 -2.33 -21.91 3.73
N THR A 299 -1.96 -21.15 2.71
CA THR A 299 -0.84 -21.52 1.82
C THR A 299 0.53 -21.06 2.33
N GLY A 300 0.57 -20.01 3.17
CA GLY A 300 1.78 -19.25 3.39
C GLY A 300 2.16 -18.39 2.17
N PHE A 301 3.42 -18.00 2.07
CA PHE A 301 3.93 -17.29 0.92
C PHE A 301 3.91 -18.16 -0.33
N VAL A 302 3.50 -17.56 -1.45
CA VAL A 302 3.53 -18.15 -2.77
C VAL A 302 4.31 -17.24 -3.72
N SER A 303 4.81 -17.76 -4.85
CA SER A 303 5.40 -16.91 -5.88
C SER A 303 4.35 -16.01 -6.56
N ASP A 304 4.78 -14.98 -7.26
CA ASP A 304 3.86 -14.11 -8.01
C ASP A 304 3.11 -14.89 -9.09
N GLU A 305 3.79 -15.81 -9.78
CA GLU A 305 3.19 -16.70 -10.79
C GLU A 305 2.15 -17.65 -10.19
N GLU A 306 2.45 -18.23 -9.03
CA GLU A 306 1.50 -19.07 -8.27
C GLU A 306 0.32 -18.24 -7.76
N LYS A 307 0.55 -17.02 -7.27
CA LYS A 307 -0.52 -16.09 -6.86
C LYS A 307 -1.48 -15.82 -8.01
N ILE A 308 -0.98 -15.53 -9.19
CA ILE A 308 -1.81 -15.30 -10.38
C ILE A 308 -2.62 -16.55 -10.74
N ALA A 309 -2.02 -17.73 -10.72
CA ALA A 309 -2.74 -19.00 -10.95
C ALA A 309 -3.87 -19.22 -9.93
N ILE A 310 -3.63 -18.93 -8.67
CA ILE A 310 -4.61 -19.08 -7.59
C ILE A 310 -5.75 -18.06 -7.75
N ILE A 311 -5.45 -16.82 -8.12
CA ILE A 311 -6.49 -15.80 -8.39
C ILE A 311 -7.35 -16.22 -9.59
N GLN A 312 -6.75 -16.67 -10.69
CA GLN A 312 -7.48 -17.06 -11.92
C GLN A 312 -8.52 -18.17 -11.69
N HIS A 313 -8.30 -19.04 -10.71
CA HIS A 313 -9.18 -20.16 -10.39
C HIS A 313 -10.07 -19.91 -9.17
N ALA A 314 -9.98 -18.72 -8.55
CA ALA A 314 -10.85 -18.36 -7.45
C ALA A 314 -12.30 -18.14 -7.92
N PHE A 315 -13.25 -18.56 -7.09
CA PHE A 315 -14.66 -18.23 -7.31
C PHE A 315 -14.94 -16.75 -7.09
N LEU A 316 -14.36 -16.18 -6.02
CA LEU A 316 -14.49 -14.79 -5.60
C LEU A 316 -13.28 -14.43 -4.77
N VAL A 317 -12.74 -13.22 -4.92
CA VAL A 317 -11.71 -12.69 -4.04
C VAL A 317 -12.33 -11.74 -3.01
N VAL A 318 -11.95 -11.89 -1.76
CA VAL A 318 -12.40 -11.05 -0.65
C VAL A 318 -11.24 -10.22 -0.13
N ASN A 319 -11.42 -8.92 -0.02
CA ASN A 319 -10.48 -8.05 0.70
C ASN A 319 -11.15 -7.49 1.97
N PRO A 320 -10.82 -8.03 3.16
CA PRO A 320 -11.41 -7.59 4.43
C PRO A 320 -10.70 -6.36 5.02
N SER A 321 -9.72 -5.78 4.35
CA SER A 321 -8.91 -4.68 4.88
C SER A 321 -9.75 -3.44 5.19
N GLN A 322 -9.44 -2.80 6.31
CA GLN A 322 -9.98 -1.48 6.65
C GLN A 322 -9.08 -0.33 6.17
N TYR A 323 -7.86 -0.63 5.78
CA TYR A 323 -6.83 0.36 5.47
C TYR A 323 -6.13 0.03 4.15
N GLU A 324 -6.48 0.78 3.12
CA GLU A 324 -5.86 0.71 1.80
C GLU A 324 -5.66 2.13 1.25
N SER A 325 -4.61 2.31 0.47
CA SER A 325 -4.43 3.51 -0.36
C SER A 325 -4.80 3.25 -1.83
N LEU A 326 -4.70 2.00 -2.27
CA LEU A 326 -5.03 1.56 -3.63
C LEU A 326 -5.65 0.17 -3.66
N SER A 327 -5.02 -0.83 -3.04
CA SER A 327 -5.28 -2.27 -3.15
C SER A 327 -4.80 -2.87 -4.48
N LEU A 328 -3.52 -3.20 -4.56
CA LEU A 328 -2.94 -3.88 -5.74
C LEU A 328 -3.63 -5.20 -6.04
N ILE A 329 -3.99 -5.96 -5.00
CA ILE A 329 -4.71 -7.23 -5.17
C ILE A 329 -6.08 -7.03 -5.83
N LEU A 330 -6.76 -5.92 -5.60
CA LEU A 330 -8.01 -5.60 -6.28
C LEU A 330 -7.77 -5.41 -7.78
N LEU A 331 -6.76 -4.65 -8.14
CA LEU A 331 -6.43 -4.40 -9.55
C LEU A 331 -6.01 -5.68 -10.27
N GLU A 332 -5.17 -6.50 -9.65
CA GLU A 332 -4.73 -7.80 -10.19
C GLU A 332 -5.92 -8.75 -10.39
N THR A 333 -6.81 -8.81 -9.42
CA THR A 333 -8.00 -9.66 -9.45
C THR A 333 -8.96 -9.27 -10.57
N LEU A 334 -9.29 -7.98 -10.66
CA LEU A 334 -10.18 -7.48 -11.70
C LEU A 334 -9.58 -7.62 -13.10
N ASN A 335 -8.26 -7.45 -13.24
CA ASN A 335 -7.56 -7.67 -14.49
C ASN A 335 -7.69 -9.13 -15.00
N LEU A 336 -7.84 -10.06 -14.09
CA LEU A 336 -8.02 -11.49 -14.39
C LEU A 336 -9.50 -11.90 -14.52
N GLU A 337 -10.41 -10.94 -14.60
CA GLU A 337 -11.86 -11.15 -14.71
C GLU A 337 -12.45 -11.97 -13.56
N ILE A 338 -11.91 -11.79 -12.35
CA ILE A 338 -12.47 -12.41 -11.14
C ILE A 338 -13.17 -11.33 -10.32
N PRO A 339 -14.43 -11.54 -9.90
CA PRO A 339 -15.16 -10.56 -9.10
C PRO A 339 -14.66 -10.48 -7.67
N MET A 340 -14.94 -9.35 -7.00
CA MET A 340 -14.52 -9.11 -5.63
C MET A 340 -15.67 -8.68 -4.71
N LEU A 341 -15.55 -9.10 -3.45
CA LEU A 341 -16.34 -8.60 -2.33
C LEU A 341 -15.39 -8.00 -1.28
N VAL A 342 -15.60 -6.73 -0.92
CA VAL A 342 -14.64 -5.97 -0.12
C VAL A 342 -15.27 -5.33 1.12
N ASN A 343 -14.45 -4.98 2.10
CA ASN A 343 -14.90 -4.29 3.31
C ASN A 343 -15.25 -2.82 2.99
N GLY A 344 -16.53 -2.49 3.05
CA GLY A 344 -17.06 -1.14 2.78
C GLY A 344 -16.71 -0.08 3.83
N ARG A 345 -16.10 -0.46 4.95
CA ARG A 345 -15.55 0.49 5.93
C ARG A 345 -14.27 1.15 5.44
N CYS A 346 -13.58 0.54 4.48
CA CYS A 346 -12.45 1.14 3.80
C CYS A 346 -12.93 2.07 2.67
N ALA A 347 -12.68 3.36 2.80
CA ALA A 347 -13.13 4.37 1.82
C ALA A 347 -12.57 4.12 0.42
N VAL A 348 -11.32 3.66 0.30
CA VAL A 348 -10.67 3.33 -0.98
C VAL A 348 -11.36 2.14 -1.66
N LEU A 349 -11.60 1.05 -0.93
CA LEU A 349 -12.30 -0.12 -1.47
C LEU A 349 -13.73 0.21 -1.88
N LYS A 350 -14.43 1.02 -1.09
CA LYS A 350 -15.77 1.50 -1.43
C LYS A 350 -15.79 2.40 -2.66
N GLU A 351 -14.76 3.21 -2.87
CA GLU A 351 -14.60 4.01 -4.08
C GLU A 351 -14.46 3.12 -5.32
N HIS A 352 -13.66 2.05 -5.26
CA HIS A 352 -13.54 1.07 -6.35
C HIS A 352 -14.89 0.42 -6.68
N CYS A 353 -15.72 0.11 -5.68
CA CYS A 353 -17.08 -0.40 -5.92
C CYS A 353 -17.91 0.57 -6.75
N LYS A 354 -17.88 1.85 -6.39
CA LYS A 354 -18.62 2.90 -7.09
C LYS A 354 -18.11 3.11 -8.52
N LEU A 355 -16.79 3.20 -8.71
CA LEU A 355 -16.17 3.52 -9.99
C LEU A 355 -16.18 2.34 -10.97
N SER A 356 -16.21 1.11 -10.48
CA SER A 356 -16.30 -0.10 -11.30
C SER A 356 -17.74 -0.48 -11.69
N HIS A 357 -18.73 0.33 -11.30
CA HIS A 357 -20.15 0.12 -11.60
C HIS A 357 -20.66 -1.29 -11.22
N GLY A 358 -20.24 -1.77 -10.04
CA GLY A 358 -20.70 -3.04 -9.48
C GLY A 358 -19.83 -4.26 -9.80
N ALA A 359 -18.71 -4.09 -10.49
CA ALA A 359 -17.75 -5.17 -10.67
C ALA A 359 -17.09 -5.60 -9.34
N VAL A 360 -17.00 -4.70 -8.40
CA VAL A 360 -16.65 -4.94 -7.00
C VAL A 360 -17.87 -4.59 -6.15
N ASP A 361 -18.28 -5.48 -5.28
CA ASP A 361 -19.32 -5.18 -4.29
C ASP A 361 -18.73 -5.11 -2.87
N TYR A 362 -19.42 -4.47 -1.93
CA TYR A 362 -18.92 -4.31 -0.58
C TYR A 362 -19.94 -4.74 0.48
N TYR A 363 -19.43 -5.12 1.64
CA TYR A 363 -20.20 -5.42 2.84
C TYR A 363 -19.80 -4.49 4.00
N MET A 364 -20.76 -4.11 4.82
CA MET A 364 -20.54 -3.28 6.02
C MET A 364 -20.57 -4.09 7.32
N ASN A 365 -21.16 -5.29 7.28
CA ASN A 365 -21.31 -6.19 8.41
C ASN A 365 -21.48 -7.64 7.93
N GLU A 366 -21.51 -8.57 8.87
CA GLU A 366 -21.64 -10.01 8.62
C GLU A 366 -22.90 -10.37 7.83
N GLN A 367 -24.04 -9.79 8.17
CA GLN A 367 -25.30 -10.09 7.49
C GLN A 367 -25.26 -9.68 6.01
N GLN A 368 -24.64 -8.55 5.70
CA GLN A 368 -24.45 -8.12 4.33
C GLN A 368 -23.44 -9.03 3.59
N PHE A 369 -22.36 -9.44 4.27
CA PHE A 369 -21.41 -10.40 3.71
C PHE A 369 -22.12 -11.69 3.29
N ILE A 370 -22.86 -12.32 4.21
CA ILE A 370 -23.57 -13.58 3.97
C ILE A 370 -24.58 -13.42 2.83
N ARG A 371 -25.39 -12.38 2.83
CA ARG A 371 -26.41 -12.14 1.80
C ARG A 371 -25.78 -11.94 0.41
N LYS A 372 -24.72 -11.13 0.34
CA LYS A 372 -24.04 -10.83 -0.93
C LYS A 372 -23.29 -12.03 -1.47
N LEU A 373 -22.61 -12.78 -0.61
CA LEU A 373 -21.94 -14.01 -1.02
C LEU A 373 -22.94 -15.02 -1.57
N ASN A 374 -24.08 -15.21 -0.88
CA ASN A 374 -25.14 -16.08 -1.36
C ASN A 374 -25.70 -15.64 -2.73
N LYS A 375 -25.89 -14.33 -2.92
CA LYS A 375 -26.33 -13.80 -4.21
C LYS A 375 -25.34 -14.13 -5.34
N ILE A 376 -24.04 -13.93 -5.10
CA ILE A 376 -22.99 -14.21 -6.09
C ILE A 376 -22.90 -15.71 -6.37
N GLU A 377 -23.05 -16.56 -5.34
CA GLU A 377 -23.01 -18.02 -5.50
C GLU A 377 -24.23 -18.57 -6.20
N SER A 378 -25.41 -18.03 -5.92
CA SER A 378 -26.70 -18.51 -6.45
C SER A 378 -27.02 -18.02 -7.87
N PHE A 379 -26.40 -16.94 -8.33
CA PHE A 379 -26.69 -16.33 -9.62
C PHE A 379 -25.43 -16.22 -10.50
N PRO A 380 -25.07 -17.29 -11.26
CA PRO A 380 -23.86 -17.31 -12.09
C PRO A 380 -23.76 -16.16 -13.10
N VAL A 381 -24.88 -15.77 -13.70
CA VAL A 381 -24.93 -14.64 -14.65
C VAL A 381 -24.54 -13.32 -13.98
N PHE A 382 -25.00 -13.10 -12.75
CA PHE A 382 -24.63 -11.92 -11.96
C PHE A 382 -23.11 -11.88 -11.67
N ARG A 383 -22.56 -13.03 -11.27
CA ARG A 383 -21.10 -13.16 -11.06
C ARG A 383 -20.31 -12.87 -12.33
N GLU A 384 -20.76 -13.35 -13.47
CA GLU A 384 -20.11 -13.15 -14.77
C GLU A 384 -20.14 -11.68 -15.21
N GLN A 385 -21.25 -11.00 -14.97
CA GLN A 385 -21.37 -9.55 -15.23
C GLN A 385 -20.40 -8.74 -14.36
N MET A 386 -20.25 -9.10 -13.07
CA MET A 386 -19.26 -8.49 -12.20
C MET A 386 -17.83 -8.66 -12.76
N ALA A 387 -17.48 -9.87 -13.19
CA ALA A 387 -16.15 -10.19 -13.70
C ALA A 387 -15.78 -9.36 -14.94
N LYS A 388 -16.66 -9.25 -15.91
CA LYS A 388 -16.45 -8.46 -17.15
C LYS A 388 -16.29 -6.96 -16.87
N GLY A 389 -17.12 -6.39 -16.01
CA GLY A 389 -17.05 -4.99 -15.62
C GLY A 389 -15.73 -4.62 -14.95
N GLY A 390 -15.16 -5.56 -14.17
CA GLY A 390 -13.88 -5.35 -13.48
C GLY A 390 -12.70 -5.16 -14.43
N LYS A 391 -12.58 -6.01 -15.43
CA LYS A 391 -11.52 -5.93 -16.45
C LYS A 391 -11.55 -4.58 -17.18
N GLN A 392 -12.74 -4.17 -17.64
CA GLN A 392 -12.93 -2.90 -18.32
C GLN A 392 -12.55 -1.70 -17.44
N TYR A 393 -12.93 -1.73 -16.16
CA TYR A 393 -12.57 -0.67 -15.20
C TYR A 393 -11.05 -0.52 -15.06
N VAL A 394 -10.34 -1.62 -14.95
CA VAL A 394 -8.88 -1.62 -14.79
C VAL A 394 -8.20 -1.14 -16.08
N ASP A 395 -8.59 -1.66 -17.25
CA ASP A 395 -8.00 -1.27 -18.53
C ASP A 395 -8.15 0.23 -18.81
N ASN A 396 -9.27 0.83 -18.40
CA ASN A 396 -9.53 2.25 -18.63
C ASN A 396 -8.81 3.19 -17.65
N ASN A 397 -8.50 2.73 -16.43
CA ASN A 397 -8.06 3.61 -15.36
C ASN A 397 -6.64 3.33 -14.84
N TYR A 398 -6.12 2.12 -15.06
CA TYR A 398 -4.85 1.65 -14.47
C TYR A 398 -3.86 1.07 -15.50
N ASN A 399 -3.93 1.53 -16.76
CA ASN A 399 -2.92 1.18 -17.75
C ASN A 399 -1.64 2.02 -17.59
N TRP A 400 -0.50 1.43 -17.90
CA TRP A 400 0.81 2.05 -17.69
C TRP A 400 1.02 3.34 -18.48
N ASN A 401 0.49 3.44 -19.69
CA ASN A 401 0.63 4.68 -20.49
C ASN A 401 0.00 5.88 -19.78
N LEU A 402 -1.19 5.69 -19.20
CA LEU A 402 -1.86 6.72 -18.42
C LEU A 402 -1.08 7.07 -17.15
N ILE A 403 -0.61 6.08 -16.40
CA ILE A 403 0.12 6.28 -15.14
C ILE A 403 1.44 7.02 -15.39
N LEU A 404 2.24 6.57 -16.35
CA LEU A 404 3.51 7.20 -16.69
C LEU A 404 3.32 8.61 -17.24
N SER A 405 2.28 8.86 -18.03
CA SER A 405 1.97 10.21 -18.51
C SER A 405 1.67 11.19 -17.37
N ARG A 406 1.00 10.73 -16.31
CA ARG A 406 0.73 11.54 -15.11
C ARG A 406 2.03 11.86 -14.36
N LEU A 407 2.85 10.86 -14.12
CA LEU A 407 4.11 11.03 -13.39
C LEU A 407 5.11 11.91 -14.13
N LYS A 408 5.21 11.79 -15.46
CA LYS A 408 6.13 12.60 -16.28
C LYS A 408 5.73 14.09 -16.39
N ARG A 409 4.47 14.43 -16.09
CA ARG A 409 4.00 15.83 -16.09
C ARG A 409 4.39 16.59 -14.82
N VAL A 410 4.76 15.89 -13.79
CA VAL A 410 5.16 16.44 -12.49
C VAL A 410 6.66 16.64 -12.43
#